data_7daa26ae77b027d4df8606838b0a21de
#
_entry.id   7daa26ae77b027d4df8606838b0a21de
#
_cell.length_a   1.000
_cell.length_b   1.000
_cell.length_c   1.000
_cell.angle_alpha   90.00
_cell.angle_beta   90.00
_cell.angle_gamma   90.00
#
_symmetry.space_group_name_H-M   'P 1'
#
loop_
_entity.id
_entity.type
_entity.pdbx_description
1 polymer ?
#
loop_
_entity_poly.entity_id
_entity_poly.type
_entity_poly.pdbx_seq_one_letter_code
_entity_poly.pdbx_strand_id
1 'polypeptide(L)'
;MTLPRGQQRRRREAEPKAWSEGELEALEQAHADGMSVQQIVEAFTARGTRLSEATFRKYVQLGLLPRSVRVGRKGKHRGSQGLYPATAVRQIDHIRRLMQQGFTMEEIQKEFLFVRGDIDALSRQLKRVYAAIEEAVHEQERQGADDVGVGTALSEARELG
;
A
#
# COMPACT_ATOMS: atom_id res chain seq x y z
N MET A 1 -39.87 -49.59 13.23
CA MET A 1 -38.64 -49.28 13.96
C MET A 1 -37.75 -48.50 13.00
N THR A 2 -37.80 -47.17 13.10
CA THR A 2 -37.20 -46.23 12.12
C THR A 2 -35.87 -45.73 12.68
N LEU A 3 -34.77 -46.08 12.03
CA LEU A 3 -33.46 -45.62 12.41
C LEU A 3 -33.33 -44.10 12.13
N PRO A 4 -32.74 -43.32 13.02
CA PRO A 4 -32.52 -41.89 12.78
C PRO A 4 -31.43 -41.68 11.74
N ARG A 5 -31.75 -40.89 10.74
CA ARG A 5 -30.85 -40.41 9.71
C ARG A 5 -29.64 -39.69 10.33
N GLY A 6 -28.47 -40.10 9.86
CA GLY A 6 -27.18 -39.61 10.30
C GLY A 6 -27.10 -38.08 10.33
N GLN A 7 -26.68 -37.59 11.45
CA GLN A 7 -26.15 -36.26 11.62
C GLN A 7 -24.94 -36.14 10.69
N GLN A 8 -25.12 -35.48 9.57
CA GLN A 8 -24.00 -34.94 8.78
C GLN A 8 -23.21 -34.03 9.71
N ARG A 9 -22.08 -34.54 10.17
CA ARG A 9 -21.03 -33.70 10.77
C ARG A 9 -20.70 -32.62 9.72
N ARG A 10 -21.33 -31.44 9.84
CA ARG A 10 -20.79 -30.25 9.23
C ARG A 10 -19.35 -30.15 9.74
N ARG A 11 -18.37 -30.40 8.85
CA ARG A 11 -16.99 -29.99 9.10
C ARG A 11 -17.11 -28.57 9.59
N ARG A 12 -16.72 -28.30 10.82
CA ARG A 12 -16.43 -26.93 11.27
C ARG A 12 -15.32 -26.46 10.35
N GLU A 13 -15.69 -25.74 9.32
CA GLU A 13 -14.74 -24.94 8.58
C GLU A 13 -14.09 -24.05 9.64
N ALA A 14 -12.78 -24.18 9.82
CA ALA A 14 -12.07 -23.38 10.79
C ALA A 14 -12.38 -21.90 10.46
N GLU A 15 -12.79 -21.14 11.47
CA GLU A 15 -13.06 -19.71 11.28
C GLU A 15 -11.83 -19.07 10.64
N PRO A 16 -12.02 -18.27 9.58
CA PRO A 16 -10.90 -17.67 8.88
C PRO A 16 -10.08 -16.83 9.86
N LYS A 17 -8.81 -17.16 9.97
CA LYS A 17 -7.89 -16.47 10.89
C LYS A 17 -7.68 -15.04 10.40
N ALA A 18 -8.12 -14.05 11.17
CA ALA A 18 -7.90 -12.65 10.88
C ALA A 18 -6.39 -12.33 10.85
N TRP A 19 -6.01 -11.36 10.04
CA TRP A 19 -4.65 -10.84 10.01
C TRP A 19 -4.39 -9.97 11.24
N SER A 20 -3.26 -10.16 11.91
CA SER A 20 -2.74 -9.20 12.88
C SER A 20 -1.93 -8.10 12.16
N GLU A 21 -1.78 -6.95 12.81
CA GLU A 21 -0.99 -5.85 12.27
C GLU A 21 0.45 -6.27 11.96
N GLY A 22 1.12 -6.94 12.91
CA GLY A 22 2.48 -7.42 12.71
C GLY A 22 2.64 -8.45 11.58
N GLU A 23 1.62 -9.30 11.34
CA GLU A 23 1.63 -10.23 10.19
C GLU A 23 1.50 -9.49 8.86
N LEU A 24 0.68 -8.43 8.81
CA LEU A 24 0.54 -7.58 7.62
C LEU A 24 1.84 -6.81 7.33
N GLU A 25 2.43 -6.21 8.35
CA GLU A 25 3.72 -5.51 8.23
C GLU A 25 4.84 -6.44 7.76
N ALA A 26 4.95 -7.63 8.35
CA ALA A 26 5.94 -8.63 7.94
C ALA A 26 5.75 -9.07 6.48
N LEU A 27 4.50 -9.25 6.04
CA LEU A 27 4.18 -9.59 4.66
C LEU A 27 4.53 -8.44 3.71
N GLU A 28 4.22 -7.20 4.08
CA GLU A 28 4.53 -6.01 3.29
C GLU A 28 6.05 -5.82 3.14
N GLN A 29 6.83 -6.07 4.20
CA GLN A 29 8.28 -6.02 4.15
C GLN A 29 8.87 -7.16 3.30
N ALA A 30 8.36 -8.39 3.43
CA ALA A 30 8.82 -9.53 2.67
C ALA A 30 8.53 -9.41 1.16
N HIS A 31 7.52 -8.63 0.78
CA HIS A 31 7.09 -8.41 -0.59
C HIS A 31 7.13 -6.93 -1.00
N ALA A 32 8.20 -6.22 -0.61
CA ALA A 32 8.39 -4.81 -0.94
C ALA A 32 8.35 -4.54 -2.46
N ASP A 33 8.78 -5.50 -3.28
CA ASP A 33 8.74 -5.43 -4.75
C ASP A 33 7.35 -5.71 -5.34
N GLY A 34 6.39 -6.09 -4.50
CA GLY A 34 5.03 -6.42 -4.90
C GLY A 34 4.73 -7.91 -4.95
N MET A 35 3.46 -8.23 -5.11
CA MET A 35 2.92 -9.59 -5.15
C MET A 35 2.12 -9.82 -6.43
N SER A 36 2.19 -11.03 -6.98
CA SER A 36 1.27 -11.47 -8.03
C SER A 36 -0.13 -11.75 -7.45
N VAL A 37 -1.14 -11.80 -8.32
CA VAL A 37 -2.51 -12.19 -7.91
C VAL A 37 -2.51 -13.54 -7.22
N GLN A 38 -1.76 -14.52 -7.75
CA GLN A 38 -1.67 -15.86 -7.19
C GLN A 38 -1.10 -15.84 -5.77
N GLN A 39 -0.02 -15.11 -5.53
CA GLN A 39 0.55 -14.98 -4.18
C GLN A 39 -0.43 -14.35 -3.19
N ILE A 40 -1.18 -13.34 -3.63
CA ILE A 40 -2.22 -12.72 -2.80
C ILE A 40 -3.34 -13.73 -2.49
N VAL A 41 -3.84 -14.45 -3.50
CA VAL A 41 -4.88 -15.47 -3.34
C VAL A 41 -4.41 -16.59 -2.40
N GLU A 42 -3.18 -17.07 -2.56
CA GLU A 42 -2.58 -18.09 -1.71
C GLU A 42 -2.45 -17.64 -0.25
N ALA A 43 -2.05 -16.38 -0.01
CA ALA A 43 -1.94 -15.82 1.32
C ALA A 43 -3.30 -15.86 2.07
N PHE A 44 -4.41 -15.59 1.40
CA PHE A 44 -5.75 -15.71 1.98
C PHE A 44 -6.18 -17.17 2.13
N THR A 45 -5.91 -18.01 1.14
CA THR A 45 -6.26 -19.44 1.16
C THR A 45 -5.57 -20.17 2.31
N ALA A 46 -4.30 -19.89 2.55
CA ALA A 46 -3.52 -20.44 3.66
C ALA A 46 -4.12 -20.11 5.04
N ARG A 47 -4.96 -19.08 5.13
CA ARG A 47 -5.66 -18.67 6.36
C ARG A 47 -7.12 -19.15 6.41
N GLY A 48 -7.51 -20.06 5.55
CA GLY A 48 -8.88 -20.55 5.48
C GLY A 48 -9.88 -19.57 4.87
N THR A 49 -9.38 -18.51 4.23
CA THR A 49 -10.23 -17.48 3.61
C THR A 49 -10.28 -17.70 2.11
N ARG A 50 -11.48 -17.88 1.56
CA ARG A 50 -11.67 -17.96 0.10
C ARG A 50 -11.55 -16.58 -0.53
N LEU A 51 -10.56 -16.41 -1.39
CA LEU A 51 -10.40 -15.28 -2.31
C LEU A 51 -10.17 -15.86 -3.71
N SER A 52 -11.00 -15.54 -4.68
CA SER A 52 -10.78 -15.92 -6.08
C SER A 52 -10.09 -14.80 -6.85
N GLU A 53 -9.36 -15.15 -7.91
CA GLU A 53 -8.82 -14.13 -8.83
C GLU A 53 -9.91 -13.24 -9.43
N ALA A 54 -11.11 -13.80 -9.71
CA ALA A 54 -12.24 -13.04 -10.22
C ALA A 54 -12.69 -11.97 -9.21
N THR A 55 -12.79 -12.32 -7.93
CA THR A 55 -13.12 -11.38 -6.85
C THR A 55 -12.04 -10.31 -6.72
N PHE A 56 -10.77 -10.69 -6.76
CA PHE A 56 -9.65 -9.76 -6.74
C PHE A 56 -9.74 -8.76 -7.90
N ARG A 57 -9.95 -9.23 -9.13
CA ARG A 57 -10.10 -8.38 -10.32
C ARG A 57 -11.29 -7.43 -10.20
N LYS A 58 -12.40 -7.89 -9.63
CA LYS A 58 -13.56 -7.03 -9.35
C LYS A 58 -13.20 -5.88 -8.41
N TYR A 59 -12.43 -6.13 -7.35
CA TYR A 59 -11.97 -5.09 -6.43
C TYR A 59 -11.08 -4.05 -7.14
N VAL A 60 -10.19 -4.50 -8.03
CA VAL A 60 -9.37 -3.58 -8.86
C VAL A 60 -10.25 -2.75 -9.81
N GLN A 61 -11.23 -3.36 -10.45
CA GLN A 61 -12.16 -2.67 -11.35
C GLN A 61 -13.01 -1.61 -10.63
N LEU A 62 -13.41 -1.89 -9.40
CA LEU A 62 -14.16 -0.96 -8.55
C LEU A 62 -13.28 0.16 -7.95
N GLY A 63 -11.98 0.14 -8.17
CA GLY A 63 -11.04 1.11 -7.62
C GLY A 63 -10.74 0.92 -6.14
N LEU A 64 -11.14 -0.22 -5.55
CA LEU A 64 -10.87 -0.57 -4.16
C LEU A 64 -9.43 -1.07 -3.93
N LEU A 65 -8.78 -1.53 -4.99
CA LEU A 65 -7.37 -1.94 -4.99
C LEU A 65 -6.59 -1.16 -6.03
N PRO A 66 -5.29 -0.96 -5.83
CA PRO A 66 -4.43 -0.34 -6.81
C PRO A 66 -4.33 -1.20 -8.08
N ARG A 67 -3.99 -0.58 -9.20
CA ARG A 67 -3.69 -1.30 -10.44
C ARG A 67 -2.31 -1.95 -10.33
N SER A 68 -2.12 -3.05 -11.09
CA SER A 68 -0.81 -3.69 -11.19
C SER A 68 0.22 -2.79 -11.86
N VAL A 69 1.45 -2.89 -11.39
CA VAL A 69 2.62 -2.38 -12.09
C VAL A 69 3.24 -3.52 -12.89
N ARG A 70 3.52 -3.28 -14.16
CA ARG A 70 4.21 -4.28 -15.00
C ARG A 70 5.69 -4.24 -14.70
N VAL A 71 6.22 -5.33 -14.15
CA VAL A 71 7.65 -5.51 -14.00
C VAL A 71 8.15 -6.36 -15.16
N GLY A 72 8.96 -5.75 -16.03
CA GLY A 72 9.61 -6.46 -17.14
C GLY A 72 10.63 -7.46 -16.59
N ARG A 73 10.39 -8.76 -16.76
CA ARG A 73 11.42 -9.77 -16.54
C ARG A 73 12.37 -9.80 -17.73
N LYS A 74 13.66 -9.57 -17.49
CA LYS A 74 14.71 -9.82 -18.49
C LYS A 74 14.70 -11.30 -18.85
N GLY A 75 14.31 -11.63 -20.08
CA GLY A 75 14.32 -13.00 -20.62
C GLY A 75 13.42 -13.15 -21.84
N LYS A 76 13.94 -13.76 -22.89
CA LYS A 76 13.43 -13.81 -24.26
C LYS A 76 12.02 -14.45 -24.46
N HIS A 77 11.38 -15.01 -23.40
CA HIS A 77 10.10 -15.74 -23.49
C HIS A 77 9.21 -15.63 -22.21
N ARG A 78 9.37 -14.61 -21.36
CA ARG A 78 8.51 -14.46 -20.18
C ARG A 78 7.72 -13.17 -20.26
N GLY A 79 6.41 -13.30 -20.48
CA GLY A 79 5.46 -12.20 -20.46
C GLY A 79 5.58 -11.35 -19.19
N SER A 80 5.31 -10.05 -19.29
CA SER A 80 5.29 -9.14 -18.15
C SER A 80 4.22 -9.59 -17.15
N GLN A 81 4.64 -9.94 -15.94
CA GLN A 81 3.72 -10.26 -14.86
C GLN A 81 3.33 -8.95 -14.16
N GLY A 82 2.03 -8.72 -14.02
CA GLY A 82 1.53 -7.61 -13.21
C GLY A 82 1.76 -7.89 -11.73
N LEU A 83 2.45 -6.99 -11.04
CA LEU A 83 2.62 -7.03 -9.59
C LEU A 83 1.74 -5.96 -8.95
N TYR A 84 1.17 -6.30 -7.81
CA TYR A 84 0.38 -5.41 -6.97
C TYR A 84 1.17 -5.09 -5.71
N PRO A 85 1.03 -3.88 -5.13
CA PRO A 85 1.63 -3.58 -3.83
C PRO A 85 1.16 -4.59 -2.78
N ALA A 86 2.04 -5.05 -1.90
CA ALA A 86 1.68 -6.00 -0.84
C ALA A 86 0.61 -5.45 0.13
N THR A 87 0.49 -4.12 0.23
CA THR A 87 -0.59 -3.42 0.94
C THR A 87 -2.00 -3.78 0.44
N ALA A 88 -2.12 -4.38 -0.77
CA ALA A 88 -3.39 -4.89 -1.27
C ALA A 88 -3.99 -5.98 -0.35
N VAL A 89 -3.14 -6.76 0.33
CA VAL A 89 -3.61 -7.77 1.31
C VAL A 89 -4.33 -7.10 2.47
N ARG A 90 -3.76 -6.05 3.03
CA ARG A 90 -4.37 -5.23 4.09
C ARG A 90 -5.70 -4.62 3.65
N GLN A 91 -5.75 -4.08 2.44
CA GLN A 91 -6.96 -3.49 1.88
C GLN A 91 -8.07 -4.54 1.69
N ILE A 92 -7.74 -5.72 1.17
CA ILE A 92 -8.70 -6.82 1.01
C ILE A 92 -9.23 -7.29 2.37
N ASP A 93 -8.36 -7.46 3.37
CA ASP A 93 -8.77 -7.84 4.72
C ASP A 93 -9.74 -6.81 5.31
N HIS A 94 -9.45 -5.52 5.14
CA HIS A 94 -10.33 -4.43 5.58
C HIS A 94 -11.69 -4.45 4.87
N ILE A 95 -11.71 -4.58 3.54
CA ILE A 95 -12.95 -4.71 2.75
C ILE A 95 -13.79 -5.87 3.28
N ARG A 96 -13.17 -7.02 3.52
CA ARG A 96 -13.88 -8.21 4.03
C ARG A 96 -14.48 -7.99 5.40
N ARG A 97 -13.76 -7.32 6.30
CA ARG A 97 -14.27 -6.97 7.64
C ARG A 97 -15.50 -6.04 7.53
N LEU A 98 -15.46 -5.05 6.66
CA LEU A 98 -16.60 -4.17 6.42
C LEU A 98 -17.80 -4.96 5.88
N MET A 99 -17.59 -5.86 4.93
CA MET A 99 -18.67 -6.73 4.42
C MET A 99 -19.24 -7.64 5.50
N GLN A 100 -18.43 -8.16 6.42
CA GLN A 100 -18.88 -8.95 7.58
C GLN A 100 -19.71 -8.11 8.57
N GLN A 101 -19.43 -6.80 8.64
CA GLN A 101 -20.23 -5.84 9.42
C GLN A 101 -21.54 -5.43 8.75
N GLY A 102 -21.80 -5.91 7.52
CA GLY A 102 -23.05 -5.69 6.80
C GLY A 102 -22.98 -4.58 5.74
N PHE A 103 -21.81 -3.97 5.52
CA PHE A 103 -21.65 -2.99 4.43
C PHE A 103 -21.72 -3.67 3.07
N THR A 104 -22.43 -3.03 2.14
CA THR A 104 -22.47 -3.44 0.74
C THR A 104 -21.20 -3.00 0.01
N MET A 105 -20.93 -3.62 -1.13
CA MET A 105 -19.79 -3.25 -1.97
C MET A 105 -19.88 -1.80 -2.48
N GLU A 106 -21.10 -1.36 -2.80
CA GLU A 106 -21.36 0.01 -3.25
C GLU A 106 -21.10 1.05 -2.17
N GLU A 107 -21.48 0.75 -0.92
CA GLU A 107 -21.19 1.61 0.23
C GLU A 107 -19.69 1.69 0.50
N ILE A 108 -19.00 0.55 0.48
CA ILE A 108 -17.55 0.49 0.64
C ILE A 108 -16.86 1.28 -0.47
N GLN A 109 -17.26 1.11 -1.72
CA GLN A 109 -16.70 1.83 -2.86
C GLN A 109 -16.85 3.34 -2.71
N LYS A 110 -18.03 3.80 -2.30
CA LYS A 110 -18.33 5.22 -2.10
C LYS A 110 -17.43 5.84 -1.03
N GLU A 111 -17.28 5.17 0.11
CA GLU A 111 -16.41 5.62 1.19
C GLU A 111 -14.92 5.61 0.79
N PHE A 112 -14.46 4.58 0.09
CA PHE A 112 -13.08 4.53 -0.41
C PHE A 112 -12.77 5.66 -1.40
N LEU A 113 -13.68 5.98 -2.30
CA LEU A 113 -13.48 7.09 -3.25
C LEU A 113 -13.41 8.43 -2.54
N PHE A 114 -14.22 8.65 -1.50
CA PHE A 114 -14.21 9.86 -0.69
C PHE A 114 -12.87 10.00 0.06
N VAL A 115 -12.48 8.99 0.83
CA VAL A 115 -11.22 8.97 1.59
C VAL A 115 -10.00 9.10 0.68
N ARG A 116 -10.02 8.48 -0.50
CA ARG A 116 -8.94 8.61 -1.47
C ARG A 116 -8.76 10.05 -1.95
N GLY A 117 -9.84 10.76 -2.19
CA GLY A 117 -9.80 12.18 -2.55
C GLY A 117 -9.12 13.03 -1.47
N ASP A 118 -9.44 12.77 -0.19
CA ASP A 118 -8.83 13.47 0.94
C ASP A 118 -7.34 13.14 1.10
N ILE A 119 -6.96 11.86 0.94
CA ILE A 119 -5.55 11.43 0.97
C ILE A 119 -4.76 12.09 -0.16
N ASP A 120 -5.31 12.15 -1.37
CA ASP A 120 -4.66 12.81 -2.51
C ASP A 120 -4.49 14.32 -2.27
N ALA A 121 -5.47 14.98 -1.65
CA ALA A 121 -5.39 16.38 -1.26
C ALA A 121 -4.30 16.62 -0.21
N LEU A 122 -4.27 15.78 0.84
CA LEU A 122 -3.25 15.83 1.89
C LEU A 122 -1.85 15.59 1.33
N SER A 123 -1.70 14.62 0.45
CA SER A 123 -0.43 14.31 -0.22
C SER A 123 0.10 15.50 -1.02
N ARG A 124 -0.79 16.22 -1.73
CA ARG A 124 -0.43 17.44 -2.45
C ARG A 124 0.00 18.57 -1.52
N GLN A 125 -0.68 18.73 -0.37
CA GLN A 125 -0.28 19.70 0.65
C GLN A 125 1.09 19.37 1.23
N LEU A 126 1.33 18.13 1.60
CA LEU A 126 2.59 17.66 2.16
C LEU A 126 3.77 17.91 1.21
N LYS A 127 3.60 17.59 -0.09
CA LYS A 127 4.62 17.88 -1.12
C LYS A 127 4.95 19.38 -1.20
N ARG A 128 3.96 20.26 -1.10
CA ARG A 128 4.19 21.71 -1.07
C ARG A 128 4.99 22.16 0.14
N VAL A 129 4.68 21.60 1.32
CA VAL A 129 5.41 21.88 2.55
C VAL A 129 6.87 21.43 2.44
N TYR A 130 7.11 20.22 1.94
CA TYR A 130 8.48 19.72 1.71
C TYR A 130 9.26 20.62 0.73
N ALA A 131 8.66 20.99 -0.39
CA ALA A 131 9.31 21.90 -1.36
C ALA A 131 9.67 23.25 -0.75
N ALA A 132 8.78 23.82 0.08
CA ALA A 132 9.06 25.08 0.77
C ALA A 132 10.20 24.96 1.81
N ILE A 133 10.29 23.83 2.51
CA ILE A 133 11.39 23.55 3.44
C ILE A 133 12.71 23.41 2.69
N GLU A 134 12.73 22.63 1.59
CA GLU A 134 13.93 22.47 0.76
C GLU A 134 14.42 23.81 0.22
N GLU A 135 13.53 24.67 -0.27
CA GLU A 135 13.86 26.00 -0.76
C GLU A 135 14.44 26.88 0.35
N ALA A 136 13.86 26.86 1.55
CA ALA A 136 14.35 27.61 2.70
C ALA A 136 15.74 27.13 3.16
N VAL A 137 16.00 25.83 3.15
CA VAL A 137 17.31 25.25 3.48
C VAL A 137 18.36 25.68 2.46
N HIS A 138 18.07 25.58 1.18
CA HIS A 138 19.00 26.02 0.11
C HIS A 138 19.27 27.52 0.14
N GLU A 139 18.29 28.32 0.52
CA GLU A 139 18.50 29.77 0.69
C GLU A 139 19.44 30.09 1.86
N GLN A 140 19.26 29.40 3.00
CA GLN A 140 20.17 29.53 4.15
C GLN A 140 21.60 29.08 3.83
N GLU A 141 21.77 28.01 3.07
CA GLU A 141 23.08 27.53 2.63
C GLU A 141 23.78 28.57 1.72
N ARG A 142 23.03 29.19 0.80
CA ARG A 142 23.56 30.25 -0.07
C ARG A 142 23.98 31.49 0.74
N GLN A 143 23.15 31.96 1.65
CA GLN A 143 23.47 33.12 2.50
C GLN A 143 24.65 32.82 3.43
N GLY A 144 24.76 31.62 3.99
CA GLY A 144 25.90 31.20 4.80
C GLY A 144 27.22 31.13 4.00
N ALA A 145 27.15 30.72 2.74
CA ALA A 145 28.32 30.68 1.85
C ALA A 145 28.78 32.08 1.46
N ASP A 146 27.84 33.00 1.21
CA ASP A 146 28.15 34.40 0.91
C ASP A 146 28.78 35.12 2.11
N ASP A 147 28.32 34.86 3.32
CA ASP A 147 28.84 35.44 4.57
C ASP A 147 30.27 34.98 4.86
N VAL A 148 30.58 33.70 4.60
CA VAL A 148 31.94 33.15 4.69
C VAL A 148 32.86 33.78 3.64
N GLY A 149 32.37 33.99 2.41
CA GLY A 149 33.12 34.64 1.33
C GLY A 149 33.47 36.09 1.65
N VAL A 150 32.56 36.86 2.24
CA VAL A 150 32.76 38.23 2.66
C VAL A 150 33.74 38.30 3.85
N GLY A 151 33.64 37.39 4.81
CA GLY A 151 34.54 37.27 5.95
C GLY A 151 35.99 37.00 5.52
N THR A 152 36.20 36.15 4.55
CA THR A 152 37.52 35.81 3.99
C THR A 152 38.12 37.00 3.23
N ALA A 153 37.33 37.69 2.38
CA ALA A 153 37.78 38.86 1.65
C ALA A 153 38.16 40.04 2.55
N LEU A 154 37.42 40.24 3.66
CA LEU A 154 37.75 41.26 4.67
C LEU A 154 39.01 40.91 5.48
N SER A 155 39.31 39.64 5.72
CA SER A 155 40.51 39.17 6.39
C SER A 155 41.75 39.41 5.52
N GLU A 156 41.66 39.03 4.22
CA GLU A 156 42.75 39.26 3.25
C GLU A 156 43.03 40.74 3.01
N ALA A 157 42.04 41.62 3.00
CA ALA A 157 42.19 43.05 2.86
C ALA A 157 42.88 43.70 4.09
N ARG A 158 42.77 43.10 5.29
CA ARG A 158 43.44 43.53 6.52
C ARG A 158 44.92 43.13 6.59
N GLU A 159 45.31 42.06 5.91
CA GLU A 159 46.73 41.63 5.88
C GLU A 159 47.59 42.38 4.87
N LEU A 160 46.98 43.11 3.95
CA LEU A 160 47.65 43.89 2.88
C LEU A 160 47.80 45.39 3.20
N GLY A 161 47.40 45.85 4.40
CA GLY A 161 47.53 47.23 4.89
C GLY A 161 48.50 47.34 6.05
#